data_fb4c8477e007a3c60ca0d2e098a3c8d9
#
_entry.id   fb4c8477e007a3c60ca0d2e098a3c8d9
#
_cell.length_a   1.000
_cell.length_b   1.000
_cell.length_c   1.000
_cell.angle_alpha   90.00
_cell.angle_beta   90.00
_cell.angle_gamma   90.00
#
_symmetry.space_group_name_H-M   'P 1'
#
loop_
_entity.id
_entity.type
_entity.pdbx_description
1 polymer ?
#
loop_
_entity_poly.entity_id
_entity_poly.type
_entity_poly.pdbx_seq_one_letter_code
_entity_poly.pdbx_strand_id
1 'polypeptide(L)'
;RVDALLVPTEVVAHEVYAQISTPMLWRFIQEMPARGDEWAADLIQRLRYNCGRELPALWKVKLDAEQAPALGGWLADGKVALSDLLRSPEDRQRRLLVVPLLLLRGGEAILTPDGETILNPDDQLLFAGHGSERRELESTLEVDSTGAYVLFDQHIPSSWVWRKLSRKNRTPSTVDNRTDVTSNLG
;
A
#
# COMPACT_ATOMS: atom_id res chain seq x y z
N ARG A 1 31.93 21.82 -38.44
CA ARG A 1 31.32 20.57 -37.98
C ARG A 1 31.46 20.55 -36.47
N VAL A 2 30.39 20.82 -35.81
CA VAL A 2 30.27 20.66 -34.34
C VAL A 2 29.25 19.59 -34.14
N ASP A 3 29.71 18.40 -33.75
CA ASP A 3 28.85 17.30 -33.34
C ASP A 3 28.27 17.66 -31.97
N ALA A 4 26.98 17.94 -31.93
CA ALA A 4 26.26 18.11 -30.70
C ALA A 4 26.19 16.78 -29.96
N LEU A 5 26.94 16.66 -28.89
CA LEU A 5 26.86 15.54 -27.96
C LEU A 5 25.52 15.69 -27.17
N LEU A 6 24.51 15.02 -27.65
CA LEU A 6 23.26 14.88 -26.90
C LEU A 6 23.56 14.01 -25.66
N VAL A 7 23.57 14.65 -24.49
CA VAL A 7 23.81 13.97 -23.21
C VAL A 7 22.53 13.21 -22.82
N PRO A 8 22.60 11.89 -22.64
CA PRO A 8 21.41 11.04 -22.50
C PRO A 8 20.87 10.96 -21.06
N THR A 9 20.98 12.02 -20.27
CA THR A 9 20.50 12.01 -18.87
C THR A 9 18.98 11.95 -18.74
N GLU A 10 18.22 12.51 -19.67
CA GLU A 10 16.75 12.39 -19.70
C GLU A 10 16.29 11.00 -20.14
N VAL A 11 17.01 10.37 -21.06
CA VAL A 11 16.70 9.02 -21.55
C VAL A 11 16.91 7.99 -20.44
N VAL A 12 17.98 8.12 -19.64
CA VAL A 12 18.28 7.21 -18.53
C VAL A 12 17.24 7.32 -17.42
N ALA A 13 16.76 8.54 -17.10
CA ALA A 13 15.70 8.71 -16.10
C ALA A 13 14.38 8.09 -16.54
N HIS A 14 13.98 8.24 -17.82
CA HIS A 14 12.78 7.59 -18.36
C HIS A 14 12.90 6.07 -18.41
N GLU A 15 14.07 5.55 -18.73
CA GLU A 15 14.33 4.11 -18.83
C GLU A 15 14.35 3.44 -17.43
N VAL A 16 14.87 4.12 -16.41
CA VAL A 16 14.83 3.64 -15.02
C VAL A 16 13.40 3.65 -14.45
N TYR A 17 12.59 4.67 -14.75
CA TYR A 17 11.17 4.69 -14.38
C TYR A 17 10.37 3.60 -15.09
N ALA A 18 10.64 3.34 -16.35
CA ALA A 18 10.03 2.25 -17.11
C ALA A 18 10.38 0.86 -16.53
N GLN A 19 11.62 0.65 -16.09
CA GLN A 19 12.04 -0.63 -15.50
C GLN A 19 11.41 -0.95 -14.15
N ILE A 20 11.06 0.05 -13.33
CA ILE A 20 10.47 -0.18 -12.00
C ILE A 20 8.99 -0.58 -12.09
N SER A 21 8.24 -0.02 -13.03
CA SER A 21 6.79 -0.31 -13.20
C SER A 21 6.50 -1.31 -14.31
N THR A 22 7.42 -1.49 -15.23
CA THR A 22 7.24 -2.26 -16.48
C THR A 22 6.78 -3.71 -16.27
N PRO A 23 7.33 -4.51 -15.33
CA PRO A 23 6.87 -5.89 -15.17
C PRO A 23 5.42 -5.99 -14.69
N MET A 24 4.99 -5.13 -13.77
CA MET A 24 3.60 -5.12 -13.29
C MET A 24 2.63 -4.58 -14.36
N LEU A 25 3.01 -3.51 -15.05
CA LEU A 25 2.22 -2.98 -16.15
C LEU A 25 2.09 -3.99 -17.29
N TRP A 26 3.18 -4.68 -17.62
CA TRP A 26 3.16 -5.74 -18.62
C TRP A 26 2.24 -6.88 -18.21
N ARG A 27 2.31 -7.33 -16.97
CA ARG A 27 1.41 -8.34 -16.43
C ARG A 27 -0.05 -7.88 -16.50
N PHE A 28 -0.34 -6.64 -16.12
CA PHE A 28 -1.67 -6.06 -16.24
C PHE A 28 -2.18 -6.09 -17.68
N ILE A 29 -1.37 -5.64 -18.65
CA ILE A 29 -1.74 -5.64 -20.08
C ILE A 29 -1.99 -7.05 -20.59
N GLN A 30 -1.20 -8.04 -20.17
CA GLN A 30 -1.39 -9.43 -20.58
C GLN A 30 -2.69 -10.06 -20.06
N GLU A 31 -3.12 -9.68 -18.87
CA GLU A 31 -4.33 -10.23 -18.25
C GLU A 31 -5.63 -9.51 -18.69
N MET A 32 -5.52 -8.28 -19.22
CA MET A 32 -6.69 -7.49 -19.65
C MET A 32 -7.60 -8.19 -20.68
N PRO A 33 -7.08 -8.83 -21.75
CA PRO A 33 -7.92 -9.42 -22.80
C PRO A 33 -8.89 -10.49 -22.30
N ALA A 34 -8.55 -11.16 -21.20
CA ALA A 34 -9.40 -12.19 -20.59
C ALA A 34 -10.66 -11.63 -19.90
N ARG A 35 -10.73 -10.30 -19.68
CA ARG A 35 -11.82 -9.65 -18.92
C ARG A 35 -12.97 -9.13 -19.79
N GLY A 36 -12.74 -8.93 -21.08
CA GLY A 36 -13.75 -8.47 -22.02
C GLY A 36 -13.96 -6.95 -22.06
N ASP A 37 -14.80 -6.52 -23.03
CA ASP A 37 -14.95 -5.10 -23.36
C ASP A 37 -15.71 -4.29 -22.30
N GLU A 38 -16.68 -4.88 -21.61
CA GLU A 38 -17.43 -4.20 -20.54
C GLU A 38 -16.53 -3.81 -19.37
N TRP A 39 -15.65 -4.72 -18.94
CA TRP A 39 -14.67 -4.44 -17.89
C TRP A 39 -13.69 -3.33 -18.34
N ALA A 40 -13.24 -3.37 -19.60
CA ALA A 40 -12.34 -2.35 -20.14
C ALA A 40 -13.02 -0.98 -20.18
N ALA A 41 -14.30 -0.91 -20.54
CA ALA A 41 -15.07 0.32 -20.54
C ALA A 41 -15.26 0.89 -19.12
N ASP A 42 -15.55 0.06 -18.13
CA ASP A 42 -15.66 0.45 -16.73
C ASP A 42 -14.31 1.00 -16.20
N LEU A 43 -13.22 0.33 -16.51
CA LEU A 43 -11.88 0.80 -16.12
C LEU A 43 -11.55 2.17 -16.73
N ILE A 44 -11.85 2.37 -18.02
CA ILE A 44 -11.66 3.67 -18.68
C ILE A 44 -12.52 4.75 -18.01
N GLN A 45 -13.75 4.43 -17.64
CA GLN A 45 -14.63 5.36 -16.94
C GLN A 45 -14.07 5.74 -15.56
N ARG A 46 -13.58 4.76 -14.78
CA ARG A 46 -12.92 5.00 -13.48
C ARG A 46 -11.67 5.88 -13.64
N LEU A 47 -10.83 5.60 -14.62
CA LEU A 47 -9.65 6.42 -14.91
C LEU A 47 -10.03 7.84 -15.27
N ARG A 48 -11.04 8.05 -16.13
CA ARG A 48 -11.53 9.39 -16.49
C ARG A 48 -12.13 10.14 -15.29
N TYR A 49 -12.85 9.45 -14.42
CA TYR A 49 -13.44 10.05 -13.24
C TYR A 49 -12.37 10.51 -12.25
N ASN A 50 -11.36 9.67 -11.99
CA ASN A 50 -10.34 9.95 -10.98
C ASN A 50 -9.20 10.85 -11.51
N CYS A 51 -8.85 10.74 -12.79
CA CYS A 51 -7.70 11.45 -13.37
C CYS A 51 -8.09 12.56 -14.36
N GLY A 52 -9.38 12.71 -14.67
CA GLY A 52 -9.85 13.73 -15.61
C GLY A 52 -9.35 13.48 -17.03
N ARG A 53 -8.81 14.55 -17.66
CA ARG A 53 -8.24 14.50 -19.02
C ARG A 53 -6.72 14.37 -19.04
N GLU A 54 -6.08 14.44 -17.90
CA GLU A 54 -4.64 14.29 -17.79
C GLU A 54 -4.25 12.83 -17.83
N LEU A 55 -3.08 12.55 -18.39
CA LEU A 55 -2.52 11.20 -18.34
C LEU A 55 -2.12 10.88 -16.90
N PRO A 56 -2.66 9.80 -16.31
CA PRO A 56 -2.30 9.42 -14.96
C PRO A 56 -0.85 8.94 -14.91
N ALA A 57 -0.16 9.29 -13.83
CA ALA A 57 1.07 8.62 -13.48
C ALA A 57 0.76 7.19 -13.02
N LEU A 58 1.65 6.27 -13.36
CA LEU A 58 1.60 4.89 -12.86
C LEU A 58 2.72 4.69 -11.85
N TRP A 59 2.40 4.06 -10.73
CA TRP A 59 3.42 3.72 -9.73
C TRP A 59 3.10 2.40 -9.04
N LYS A 60 4.15 1.77 -8.56
CA LYS A 60 4.09 0.53 -7.81
C LYS A 60 4.32 0.81 -6.32
N VAL A 61 3.60 0.08 -5.48
CA VAL A 61 3.82 0.00 -4.04
C VAL A 61 3.97 -1.46 -3.66
N LYS A 62 4.97 -1.79 -2.83
CA LYS A 62 5.08 -3.08 -2.18
C LYS A 62 4.78 -2.91 -0.68
N LEU A 63 3.92 -3.76 -0.16
CA LEU A 63 3.52 -3.71 1.25
C LEU A 63 4.50 -4.51 2.12
N ASP A 64 5.75 -4.03 2.20
CA ASP A 64 6.80 -4.63 3.00
C ASP A 64 7.34 -3.64 4.06
N ALA A 65 8.31 -4.09 4.83
CA ALA A 65 8.91 -3.27 5.89
C ALA A 65 9.70 -2.06 5.37
N GLU A 66 10.06 -2.03 4.09
CA GLU A 66 10.82 -0.95 3.46
C GLU A 66 9.88 0.14 2.92
N GLN A 67 8.81 -0.24 2.19
CA GLN A 67 7.93 0.70 1.52
C GLN A 67 6.63 1.01 2.29
N ALA A 68 6.26 0.16 3.26
CA ALA A 68 5.08 0.36 4.10
C ALA A 68 5.35 0.07 5.59
N PRO A 69 6.39 0.69 6.18
CA PRO A 69 6.79 0.40 7.55
C PRO A 69 5.69 0.69 8.57
N ALA A 70 4.83 1.68 8.30
CA ALA A 70 3.73 2.04 9.18
C ALA A 70 2.64 0.98 9.28
N LEU A 71 2.51 0.11 8.27
CA LEU A 71 1.41 -0.85 8.17
C LEU A 71 1.72 -2.26 8.69
N GLY A 72 3.00 -2.59 8.91
CA GLY A 72 3.49 -3.96 9.10
C GLY A 72 2.68 -4.83 10.08
N GLY A 73 2.37 -4.31 11.28
CA GLY A 73 1.58 -5.04 12.28
C GLY A 73 0.13 -5.28 11.85
N TRP A 74 -0.49 -4.30 11.22
CA TRP A 74 -1.89 -4.37 10.80
C TRP A 74 -2.09 -5.24 9.56
N LEU A 75 -1.12 -5.24 8.64
CA LEU A 75 -1.12 -6.17 7.50
C LEU A 75 -1.04 -7.62 7.98
N ALA A 76 -0.15 -7.91 8.94
CA ALA A 76 -0.01 -9.25 9.51
C ALA A 76 -1.28 -9.74 10.23
N ASP A 77 -2.03 -8.82 10.85
CA ASP A 77 -3.30 -9.10 11.51
C ASP A 77 -4.49 -9.21 10.53
N GLY A 78 -4.30 -8.96 9.23
CA GLY A 78 -5.37 -8.96 8.23
C GLY A 78 -6.42 -7.86 8.44
N LYS A 79 -6.01 -6.69 8.92
CA LYS A 79 -6.91 -5.60 9.31
C LYS A 79 -6.97 -4.44 8.31
N VAL A 80 -6.23 -4.50 7.22
CA VAL A 80 -6.13 -3.42 6.25
C VAL A 80 -6.92 -3.77 5.00
N ALA A 81 -8.05 -3.11 4.78
CA ALA A 81 -8.76 -3.16 3.51
C ALA A 81 -8.18 -2.14 2.52
N LEU A 82 -8.23 -2.44 1.23
CA LEU A 82 -7.76 -1.53 0.19
C LEU A 82 -8.49 -0.18 0.22
N SER A 83 -9.80 -0.18 0.48
CA SER A 83 -10.61 1.04 0.59
C SER A 83 -10.18 1.93 1.76
N ASP A 84 -9.69 1.34 2.86
CA ASP A 84 -9.21 2.11 4.00
C ASP A 84 -7.84 2.73 3.70
N LEU A 85 -6.96 1.99 3.01
CA LEU A 85 -5.67 2.51 2.57
C LEU A 85 -5.81 3.71 1.61
N LEU A 86 -6.88 3.75 0.82
CA LEU A 86 -7.15 4.81 -0.16
C LEU A 86 -7.96 5.99 0.42
N ARG A 87 -7.89 6.24 1.72
CA ARG A 87 -8.41 7.45 2.37
C ARG A 87 -7.33 8.52 2.47
N SER A 88 -7.76 9.79 2.39
CA SER A 88 -6.82 10.91 2.52
C SER A 88 -6.32 11.05 3.96
N PRO A 89 -5.03 11.28 4.17
CA PRO A 89 -4.46 11.62 5.47
C PRO A 89 -4.86 13.01 5.99
N GLU A 90 -5.33 13.90 5.11
CA GLU A 90 -5.80 15.24 5.49
C GLU A 90 -7.26 15.22 5.93
N ASP A 91 -8.08 14.41 5.25
CA ASP A 91 -9.49 14.22 5.54
C ASP A 91 -9.90 12.76 5.27
N ARG A 92 -10.05 11.97 6.31
CA ARG A 92 -10.42 10.56 6.24
C ARG A 92 -11.76 10.29 5.54
N GLN A 93 -12.64 11.28 5.44
CA GLN A 93 -13.89 11.17 4.68
C GLN A 93 -13.67 11.26 3.18
N ARG A 94 -12.57 11.91 2.75
CA ARG A 94 -12.18 12.02 1.36
C ARG A 94 -11.43 10.75 0.93
N ARG A 95 -11.81 10.20 -0.21
CA ARG A 95 -11.04 9.15 -0.87
C ARG A 95 -9.98 9.74 -1.79
N LEU A 96 -8.82 9.13 -1.84
CA LEU A 96 -7.80 9.44 -2.83
C LEU A 96 -8.32 9.13 -4.23
N LEU A 97 -8.08 10.04 -5.17
CA LEU A 97 -8.43 9.87 -6.58
C LEU A 97 -7.40 8.99 -7.29
N VAL A 98 -7.34 7.75 -6.84
CA VAL A 98 -6.40 6.73 -7.30
C VAL A 98 -7.19 5.51 -7.78
N VAL A 99 -6.75 4.91 -8.88
CA VAL A 99 -7.33 3.66 -9.41
C VAL A 99 -6.34 2.52 -9.19
N PRO A 100 -6.68 1.52 -8.35
CA PRO A 100 -5.89 0.30 -8.26
C PRO A 100 -6.09 -0.53 -9.53
N LEU A 101 -5.02 -0.75 -10.27
CA LEU A 101 -5.04 -1.48 -11.54
C LEU A 101 -4.77 -2.97 -11.36
N LEU A 102 -3.82 -3.30 -10.49
CA LEU A 102 -3.35 -4.66 -10.29
C LEU A 102 -2.87 -4.87 -8.86
N LEU A 103 -3.24 -5.99 -8.28
CA LEU A 103 -2.66 -6.55 -7.07
C LEU A 103 -1.96 -7.86 -7.43
N LEU A 104 -0.67 -7.98 -7.10
CA LEU A 104 0.08 -9.23 -7.18
C LEU A 104 0.27 -9.79 -5.78
N ARG A 105 -0.20 -11.01 -5.57
CA ARG A 105 -0.09 -11.76 -4.31
C ARG A 105 0.45 -13.15 -4.59
N GLY A 106 1.64 -13.47 -4.09
CA GLY A 106 2.23 -14.80 -4.27
C GLY A 106 2.36 -15.25 -5.74
N GLY A 107 2.47 -14.29 -6.67
CA GLY A 107 2.50 -14.54 -8.12
C GLY A 107 1.14 -14.53 -8.82
N GLU A 108 0.03 -14.57 -8.09
CA GLU A 108 -1.31 -14.37 -8.64
C GLU A 108 -1.60 -12.91 -8.94
N ALA A 109 -2.29 -12.67 -10.07
CA ALA A 109 -2.68 -11.35 -10.53
C ALA A 109 -4.18 -11.11 -10.32
N ILE A 110 -4.54 -10.12 -9.52
CA ILE A 110 -5.92 -9.67 -9.32
C ILE A 110 -6.06 -8.30 -9.98
N LEU A 111 -6.79 -8.25 -11.10
CA LEU A 111 -7.03 -7.01 -11.83
C LEU A 111 -8.11 -6.20 -11.15
N THR A 112 -7.89 -4.88 -11.07
CA THR A 112 -8.80 -3.92 -10.45
C THR A 112 -9.39 -4.43 -9.12
N PRO A 113 -8.51 -4.72 -8.12
CA PRO A 113 -8.97 -5.28 -6.85
C PRO A 113 -10.06 -4.42 -6.24
N ASP A 114 -11.04 -5.08 -5.63
CA ASP A 114 -12.15 -4.43 -4.94
C ASP A 114 -11.66 -3.71 -3.69
N GLY A 115 -12.38 -2.66 -3.27
CA GLY A 115 -12.06 -1.90 -2.06
C GLY A 115 -12.09 -2.73 -0.78
N GLU A 116 -12.90 -3.78 -0.72
CA GLU A 116 -13.00 -4.71 0.40
C GLU A 116 -11.86 -5.76 0.42
N THR A 117 -10.99 -5.75 -0.59
CA THR A 117 -9.83 -6.66 -0.64
C THR A 117 -8.93 -6.42 0.56
N ILE A 118 -8.79 -7.42 1.41
CA ILE A 118 -7.85 -7.40 2.54
C ILE A 118 -6.43 -7.53 2.00
N LEU A 119 -5.58 -6.59 2.40
CA LEU A 119 -4.18 -6.52 2.00
C LEU A 119 -3.31 -7.37 2.95
N ASN A 120 -2.32 -8.01 2.38
CA ASN A 120 -1.38 -8.87 3.10
C ASN A 120 0.05 -8.32 3.02
N PRO A 121 0.94 -8.73 3.93
CA PRO A 121 2.37 -8.48 3.77
C PRO A 121 2.87 -8.99 2.41
N ASP A 122 3.81 -8.26 1.83
CA ASP A 122 4.43 -8.52 0.51
C ASP A 122 3.51 -8.38 -0.72
N ASP A 123 2.25 -8.00 -0.55
CA ASP A 123 1.40 -7.64 -1.68
C ASP A 123 2.04 -6.50 -2.49
N GLN A 124 1.95 -6.58 -3.81
CA GLN A 124 2.39 -5.51 -4.70
C GLN A 124 1.19 -4.92 -5.42
N LEU A 125 1.06 -3.62 -5.36
CA LEU A 125 -0.05 -2.87 -5.96
C LEU A 125 0.47 -1.97 -7.07
N LEU A 126 -0.22 -1.96 -8.21
CA LEU A 126 -0.04 -0.99 -9.29
C LEU A 126 -1.20 -0.01 -9.26
N PHE A 127 -0.88 1.26 -9.16
CA PHE A 127 -1.84 2.35 -9.12
C PHE A 127 -1.73 3.28 -10.32
N ALA A 128 -2.86 3.92 -10.65
CA ALA A 128 -2.94 5.06 -11.57
C ALA A 128 -3.57 6.25 -10.85
N GLY A 129 -3.00 7.46 -11.00
CA GLY A 129 -3.51 8.67 -10.36
C GLY A 129 -2.58 9.86 -10.56
N HIS A 130 -2.86 10.97 -9.86
CA HIS A 130 -2.01 12.15 -9.87
C HIS A 130 -0.88 12.06 -8.83
N GLY A 131 0.19 12.80 -9.04
CA GLY A 131 1.35 12.81 -8.14
C GLY A 131 1.05 13.37 -6.74
N SER A 132 0.01 14.20 -6.59
CA SER A 132 -0.49 14.64 -5.28
C SER A 132 -1.05 13.48 -4.47
N GLU A 133 -1.92 12.68 -5.07
CA GLU A 133 -2.55 11.53 -4.46
C GLU A 133 -1.52 10.45 -4.09
N ARG A 134 -0.52 10.28 -4.95
CA ARG A 134 0.61 9.40 -4.66
C ARG A 134 1.34 9.80 -3.39
N ARG A 135 1.65 11.09 -3.20
CA ARG A 135 2.35 11.59 -2.00
C ARG A 135 1.52 11.40 -0.73
N GLU A 136 0.20 11.60 -0.81
CA GLU A 136 -0.70 11.33 0.32
C GLU A 136 -0.69 9.84 0.69
N LEU A 137 -0.75 8.96 -0.30
CA LEU A 137 -0.66 7.52 -0.07
C LEU A 137 0.69 7.13 0.55
N GLU A 138 1.80 7.64 0.01
CA GLU A 138 3.15 7.41 0.55
C GLU A 138 3.24 7.86 2.02
N SER A 139 2.66 9.00 2.38
CA SER A 139 2.61 9.45 3.79
C SER A 139 1.86 8.46 4.70
N THR A 140 0.80 7.83 4.22
CA THR A 140 0.06 6.79 4.97
C THR A 140 0.90 5.53 5.16
N LEU A 141 1.71 5.16 4.18
CA LEU A 141 2.55 3.97 4.20
C LEU A 141 3.79 4.12 5.10
N GLU A 142 4.35 5.33 5.16
CA GLU A 142 5.64 5.60 5.79
C GLU A 142 5.52 6.08 7.24
N VAL A 143 4.45 6.82 7.57
CA VAL A 143 4.33 7.52 8.86
C VAL A 143 3.31 6.82 9.77
N ASP A 144 3.78 6.22 10.88
CA ASP A 144 2.96 5.47 11.84
C ASP A 144 1.70 6.21 12.31
N SER A 145 1.82 7.51 12.63
CA SER A 145 0.69 8.32 13.09
C SER A 145 -0.32 8.58 11.99
N THR A 146 0.14 8.74 10.76
CA THR A 146 -0.70 8.94 9.57
C THR A 146 -1.44 7.64 9.23
N GLY A 147 -0.71 6.51 9.19
CA GLY A 147 -1.30 5.19 8.96
C GLY A 147 -2.38 4.84 9.99
N ALA A 148 -2.11 5.07 11.29
CA ALA A 148 -3.08 4.83 12.34
C ALA A 148 -4.34 5.70 12.24
N TYR A 149 -4.18 6.97 11.88
CA TYR A 149 -5.31 7.87 11.66
C TYR A 149 -6.13 7.43 10.44
N VAL A 150 -5.49 7.20 9.31
CA VAL A 150 -6.18 6.85 8.06
C VAL A 150 -6.95 5.52 8.18
N LEU A 151 -6.32 4.50 8.75
CA LEU A 151 -6.92 3.17 8.84
C LEU A 151 -7.95 3.04 9.97
N PHE A 152 -7.66 3.60 11.15
CA PHE A 152 -8.43 3.30 12.36
C PHE A 152 -8.99 4.52 13.10
N ASP A 153 -8.84 5.73 12.54
CA ASP A 153 -9.22 6.99 13.20
C ASP A 153 -8.51 7.19 14.55
N GLN A 154 -7.26 6.71 14.65
CA GLN A 154 -6.49 6.79 15.87
C GLN A 154 -5.46 7.91 15.78
N HIS A 155 -5.56 8.90 16.67
CA HIS A 155 -4.56 9.94 16.86
C HIS A 155 -3.43 9.43 17.77
N ILE A 156 -2.36 8.93 17.17
CA ILE A 156 -1.15 8.54 17.91
C ILE A 156 -0.28 9.80 18.07
N PRO A 157 -0.02 10.25 19.30
CA PRO A 157 0.88 11.38 19.52
C PRO A 157 2.27 11.05 18.95
N SER A 158 2.79 11.93 18.09
CA SER A 158 4.09 11.75 17.42
C SER A 158 5.30 11.88 18.36
N SER A 159 5.08 12.09 19.68
CA SER A 159 6.17 12.26 20.64
C SER A 159 6.88 10.94 20.92
N TRP A 160 8.21 10.96 20.80
CA TRP A 160 9.15 9.86 21.04
C TRP A 160 8.92 9.13 22.39
N VAL A 161 8.44 9.83 23.41
CA VAL A 161 8.19 9.30 24.77
C VAL A 161 7.10 8.22 24.76
N TRP A 162 6.03 8.41 24.01
CA TRP A 162 4.90 7.47 23.94
C TRP A 162 5.23 6.19 23.16
N ARG A 163 6.06 6.27 22.12
CA ARG A 163 6.54 5.08 21.39
C ARG A 163 7.35 4.14 22.30
N LYS A 164 8.11 4.69 23.24
CA LYS A 164 8.91 3.89 24.19
C LYS A 164 8.06 3.23 25.27
N LEU A 165 6.99 3.87 25.71
CA LEU A 165 6.06 3.35 26.72
C LEU A 165 5.13 2.27 26.17
N SER A 166 4.63 2.43 24.94
CA SER A 166 3.78 1.43 24.29
C SER A 166 4.51 0.12 23.97
N ARG A 167 5.82 0.19 23.72
CA ARG A 167 6.64 -1.01 23.49
C ARG A 167 6.87 -1.82 24.78
N LYS A 168 6.78 -1.20 25.95
CA LYS A 168 7.02 -1.86 27.26
C LYS A 168 5.80 -2.66 27.74
N ASN A 169 4.60 -2.36 27.25
CA ASN A 169 3.36 -3.05 27.65
C ASN A 169 3.03 -4.31 26.81
N ARG A 170 3.92 -4.73 25.91
CA ARG A 170 3.77 -5.96 25.10
C ARG A 170 4.60 -7.14 25.62
N THR A 171 4.93 -7.20 26.91
CA THR A 171 5.45 -8.43 27.50
C THR A 171 4.27 -9.36 27.79
N PRO A 172 4.25 -10.58 27.24
CA PRO A 172 3.21 -11.55 27.59
C PRO A 172 3.39 -11.94 29.05
N SER A 173 2.30 -11.85 29.81
CA SER A 173 2.22 -12.39 31.17
C SER A 173 2.44 -13.89 31.09
N THR A 174 3.62 -14.35 31.48
CA THR A 174 3.90 -15.75 31.75
C THR A 174 3.08 -16.13 32.98
N VAL A 175 2.01 -16.85 32.77
CA VAL A 175 1.26 -17.49 33.86
C VAL A 175 2.12 -18.61 34.39
N ASP A 176 2.75 -18.35 35.53
CA ASP A 176 3.47 -19.35 36.30
C ASP A 176 2.45 -20.25 37.00
N ASN A 177 2.18 -21.41 36.39
CA ASN A 177 1.28 -22.42 36.96
C ASN A 177 2.12 -23.38 37.82
N ARG A 178 2.51 -22.94 39.03
CA ARG A 178 3.04 -23.82 40.07
C ARG A 178 1.89 -24.59 40.72
N THR A 179 1.69 -25.80 40.26
CA THR A 179 0.95 -26.81 41.03
C THR A 179 1.84 -27.30 42.15
N ASP A 180 1.58 -26.82 43.35
CA ASP A 180 2.05 -27.48 44.57
C ASP A 180 1.26 -28.74 44.83
N VAL A 181 1.93 -29.86 44.58
CA VAL A 181 1.50 -31.18 45.05
C VAL A 181 2.22 -31.42 46.41
N THR A 182 1.55 -31.12 47.48
CA THR A 182 1.95 -31.65 48.81
C THR A 182 1.14 -32.88 49.15
N SER A 183 1.85 -33.98 49.17
CA SER A 183 1.49 -35.23 49.81
C SER A 183 1.07 -34.98 51.26
N ASN A 184 0.04 -35.61 51.74
CA ASN A 184 -0.06 -35.95 53.12
C ASN A 184 -0.52 -37.39 53.28
N LEU A 185 0.37 -38.19 53.87
CA LEU A 185 0.13 -39.49 54.41
C LEU A 185 -0.54 -39.33 55.79
N GLY A 186 -1.50 -40.18 56.06
CA GLY A 186 -2.20 -40.38 57.29
C GLY A 186 -3.22 -41.47 57.17
#